data_992400b4ee842ec2f5079bc7b7de2a9b
#
_entry.id   992400b4ee842ec2f5079bc7b7de2a9b
#
_cell.length_a   1.000
_cell.length_b   1.000
_cell.length_c   1.000
_cell.angle_alpha   90.00
_cell.angle_beta   90.00
_cell.angle_gamma   90.00
#
_symmetry.space_group_name_H-M   'P 1'
#
loop_
_entity.id
_entity.type
_entity.pdbx_description
1 polymer ?
#
loop_
_entity_poly.entity_id
_entity_poly.type
_entity_poly.pdbx_seq_one_letter_code
_entity_poly.pdbx_strand_id
1 'polypeptide(L)'
;MNKTKACLEITLEQARKWYEGGNEDLKKLALTAFSEEVLVPSLGEILESEKDWNVLFLSLGISEQTKSLICLQIVANYLNNGWNKTESNSGYFLGRGSSLSGKTETDIKGVYVVMHQNVKYPGVVYFRTVADVQKAVKILGKKLLPLFE
;
A
#
# COMPACT_ATOMS: atom_id res chain seq x y z
N MET A 1 0.42 22.65 -41.97
CA MET A 1 0.29 22.83 -40.54
C MET A 1 1.42 22.11 -39.81
N ASN A 2 2.36 22.86 -39.26
CA ASN A 2 3.49 22.27 -38.51
C ASN A 2 3.03 21.87 -37.14
N LYS A 3 2.98 20.57 -36.84
CA LYS A 3 2.75 20.06 -35.49
C LYS A 3 4.05 20.12 -34.73
N THR A 4 4.12 21.01 -33.74
CA THR A 4 5.24 21.06 -32.79
C THR A 4 5.03 20.02 -31.72
N LYS A 5 5.97 19.09 -31.59
CA LYS A 5 5.96 18.16 -30.47
C LYS A 5 6.56 18.86 -29.25
N ALA A 6 5.77 19.02 -28.19
CA ALA A 6 6.28 19.44 -26.89
C ALA A 6 6.81 18.22 -26.14
N CYS A 7 8.06 18.26 -25.68
CA CYS A 7 8.62 17.27 -24.74
C CYS A 7 8.44 17.79 -23.33
N LEU A 8 7.66 17.07 -22.54
CA LEU A 8 7.54 17.31 -21.09
C LEU A 8 8.54 16.41 -20.37
N GLU A 9 9.47 17.02 -19.64
CA GLU A 9 10.29 16.30 -18.69
C GLU A 9 9.51 16.10 -17.40
N ILE A 10 9.19 14.86 -17.09
CA ILE A 10 8.45 14.49 -15.89
C ILE A 10 9.39 13.70 -14.99
N THR A 11 9.57 14.15 -13.75
CA THR A 11 10.33 13.41 -12.74
C THR A 11 9.52 12.21 -12.24
N LEU A 12 10.21 11.16 -11.76
CA LEU A 12 9.55 10.00 -11.17
C LEU A 12 8.66 10.40 -9.96
N GLU A 13 9.12 11.35 -9.15
CA GLU A 13 8.35 11.88 -8.02
C GLU A 13 7.04 12.53 -8.48
N GLN A 14 7.08 13.35 -9.53
CA GLN A 14 5.90 13.96 -10.12
C GLN A 14 4.94 12.92 -10.68
N ALA A 15 5.47 11.94 -11.42
CA ALA A 15 4.68 10.86 -12.00
C ALA A 15 3.99 10.02 -10.92
N ARG A 16 4.67 9.72 -9.81
CA ARG A 16 4.07 9.01 -8.67
C ARG A 16 2.94 9.80 -8.03
N LYS A 17 3.08 11.11 -7.87
CA LYS A 17 1.99 11.98 -7.39
C LYS A 17 0.77 11.93 -8.31
N TRP A 18 0.99 11.95 -9.60
CA TRP A 18 -0.09 11.85 -10.60
C TRP A 18 -0.74 10.47 -10.61
N TYR A 19 0.05 9.42 -10.46
CA TYR A 19 -0.45 8.05 -10.42
C TYR A 19 -1.33 7.79 -9.19
N GLU A 20 -0.96 8.31 -8.05
CA GLU A 20 -1.68 8.17 -6.77
C GLU A 20 -2.82 9.17 -6.61
N GLY A 21 -2.81 10.26 -7.37
CA GLY A 21 -3.88 11.25 -7.37
C GLY A 21 -5.18 10.72 -7.98
N GLY A 22 -6.29 11.36 -7.66
CA GLY A 22 -7.61 10.98 -8.15
C GLY A 22 -7.93 11.40 -9.59
N ASN A 23 -6.99 12.04 -10.29
CA ASN A 23 -7.20 12.52 -11.66
C ASN A 23 -6.78 11.44 -12.67
N GLU A 24 -7.74 10.88 -13.41
CA GLU A 24 -7.51 9.82 -14.38
C GLU A 24 -6.61 10.25 -15.55
N ASP A 25 -6.68 11.49 -16.00
CA ASP A 25 -5.85 11.98 -17.11
C ASP A 25 -4.39 12.09 -16.69
N LEU A 26 -4.11 12.58 -15.49
CA LEU A 26 -2.76 12.64 -14.93
C LEU A 26 -2.20 11.24 -14.68
N LYS A 27 -3.02 10.32 -14.21
CA LYS A 27 -2.63 8.91 -14.05
C LYS A 27 -2.22 8.28 -15.37
N LYS A 28 -2.96 8.52 -16.44
CA LYS A 28 -2.61 8.04 -17.79
C LYS A 28 -1.29 8.63 -18.27
N LEU A 29 -1.04 9.91 -18.02
CA LEU A 29 0.24 10.55 -18.36
C LEU A 29 1.40 9.90 -17.60
N ALA A 30 1.23 9.63 -16.32
CA ALA A 30 2.24 8.94 -15.52
C ALA A 30 2.55 7.54 -16.07
N LEU A 31 1.53 6.75 -16.43
CA LEU A 31 1.67 5.43 -17.01
C LEU A 31 2.29 5.45 -18.43
N THR A 32 2.16 6.55 -19.15
CA THR A 32 2.82 6.75 -20.46
C THR A 32 4.32 6.98 -20.29
N ALA A 33 4.72 7.72 -19.23
CA ALA A 33 6.11 8.07 -18.97
C ALA A 33 6.89 6.96 -18.26
N PHE A 34 6.23 6.20 -17.37
CA PHE A 34 6.85 5.17 -16.53
C PHE A 34 5.98 3.92 -16.46
N SER A 35 6.61 2.74 -16.33
CA SER A 35 5.87 1.51 -16.07
C SER A 35 5.20 1.54 -14.68
N GLU A 36 4.12 0.79 -14.51
CA GLU A 36 3.43 0.68 -13.23
C GLU A 36 4.34 0.18 -12.11
N GLU A 37 5.25 -0.74 -12.42
CA GLU A 37 6.23 -1.28 -11.47
C GLU A 37 7.15 -0.20 -10.89
N VAL A 38 7.50 0.80 -11.68
CA VAL A 38 8.33 1.94 -11.25
C VAL A 38 7.52 2.97 -10.49
N LEU A 39 6.26 3.17 -10.86
CA LEU A 39 5.36 4.15 -10.22
C LEU A 39 4.96 3.73 -8.81
N VAL A 40 4.83 2.42 -8.56
CA VAL A 40 4.59 1.89 -7.21
C VAL A 40 5.92 1.74 -6.50
N PRO A 41 6.19 2.47 -5.41
CA PRO A 41 7.47 2.37 -4.72
C PRO A 41 7.64 0.98 -4.11
N SER A 42 8.88 0.49 -4.11
CA SER A 42 9.24 -0.74 -3.41
C SER A 42 9.23 -0.54 -1.89
N LEU A 43 9.16 -1.64 -1.16
CA LEU A 43 9.28 -1.58 0.31
C LEU A 43 10.58 -0.90 0.74
N GLY A 44 11.71 -1.18 0.07
CA GLY A 44 13.00 -0.56 0.37
C GLY A 44 12.95 0.96 0.22
N GLU A 45 12.31 1.46 -0.81
CA GLU A 45 12.14 2.91 -1.02
C GLU A 45 11.25 3.55 0.06
N ILE A 46 10.19 2.88 0.47
CA ILE A 46 9.31 3.34 1.55
C ILE A 46 10.05 3.35 2.89
N LEU A 47 10.80 2.29 3.18
CA LEU A 47 11.54 2.17 4.43
C LEU A 47 12.73 3.15 4.52
N GLU A 48 13.33 3.54 3.40
CA GLU A 48 14.37 4.57 3.38
C GLU A 48 13.85 5.93 3.84
N SER A 49 12.59 6.22 3.60
CA SER A 49 11.97 7.44 4.12
C SER A 49 11.73 7.39 5.64
N GLU A 50 11.74 6.19 6.22
CA GLU A 50 11.61 5.92 7.65
C GLU A 50 12.94 5.38 8.20
N LYS A 51 13.95 6.22 8.20
CA LYS A 51 15.32 5.86 8.63
C LYS A 51 15.33 5.20 10.00
N ASP A 52 16.20 4.21 10.17
CA ASP A 52 16.52 3.50 11.42
C ASP A 52 15.63 2.32 11.82
N TRP A 53 14.55 2.02 11.10
CA TRP A 53 13.71 0.87 11.42
C TRP A 53 14.47 -0.46 11.36
N ASN A 54 15.35 -0.65 10.37
CA ASN A 54 16.13 -1.87 10.25
C ASN A 54 17.09 -2.07 11.43
N VAL A 55 17.69 -0.99 11.90
CA VAL A 55 18.57 -1.01 13.08
C VAL A 55 17.76 -1.35 14.33
N LEU A 56 16.59 -0.77 14.47
CA LEU A 56 15.68 -1.03 15.58
C LEU A 56 15.25 -2.50 15.61
N PHE A 57 14.86 -3.07 14.47
CA PHE A 57 14.45 -4.48 14.38
C PHE A 57 15.58 -5.44 14.80
N LEU A 58 16.79 -5.17 14.38
CA LEU A 58 17.95 -5.99 14.73
C LEU A 58 18.30 -5.89 16.21
N SER A 59 18.20 -4.70 16.79
CA SER A 59 18.58 -4.47 18.18
C SER A 59 17.57 -5.01 19.20
N LEU A 60 16.27 -5.10 18.85
CA LEU A 60 15.20 -5.52 19.77
C LEU A 60 14.87 -7.02 19.68
N GLY A 61 15.48 -7.78 18.79
CA GLY A 61 15.17 -9.21 18.62
C GLY A 61 13.70 -9.48 18.31
N ILE A 62 13.10 -8.66 17.47
CA ILE A 62 11.67 -8.70 17.14
C ILE A 62 11.34 -9.95 16.31
N SER A 63 10.22 -10.63 16.61
CA SER A 63 9.75 -11.79 15.87
C SER A 63 9.41 -11.44 14.41
N GLU A 64 9.45 -12.45 13.52
CA GLU A 64 9.09 -12.26 12.11
C GLU A 64 7.65 -11.76 11.93
N GLN A 65 6.73 -12.22 12.76
CA GLN A 65 5.34 -11.75 12.76
C GLN A 65 5.24 -10.27 13.10
N THR A 66 5.94 -9.83 14.14
CA THR A 66 5.98 -8.42 14.54
C THR A 66 6.63 -7.54 13.47
N LYS A 67 7.74 -8.01 12.85
CA LYS A 67 8.36 -7.30 11.73
C LYS A 67 7.38 -7.13 10.56
N SER A 68 6.66 -8.17 10.21
CA SER A 68 5.65 -8.12 9.15
C SER A 68 4.54 -7.14 9.46
N LEU A 69 4.06 -7.12 10.70
CA LEU A 69 3.03 -6.18 11.15
C LEU A 69 3.52 -4.73 11.08
N ILE A 70 4.74 -4.48 11.52
CA ILE A 70 5.33 -3.13 11.46
C ILE A 70 5.52 -2.69 10.00
N CYS A 71 6.02 -3.56 9.14
CA CYS A 71 6.14 -3.27 7.71
C CYS A 71 4.78 -2.97 7.08
N LEU A 72 3.76 -3.73 7.42
CA LEU A 72 2.40 -3.49 6.96
C LEU A 72 1.89 -2.13 7.42
N GLN A 73 2.13 -1.75 8.68
CA GLN A 73 1.75 -0.44 9.22
C GLN A 73 2.47 0.71 8.50
N ILE A 74 3.76 0.56 8.23
CA ILE A 74 4.56 1.57 7.51
C ILE A 74 4.01 1.76 6.09
N VAL A 75 3.75 0.67 5.38
CA VAL A 75 3.18 0.73 4.03
C VAL A 75 1.77 1.33 4.06
N ALA A 76 0.95 0.98 5.05
CA ALA A 76 -0.37 1.55 5.21
C ALA A 76 -0.31 3.06 5.46
N ASN A 77 0.58 3.52 6.33
CA ASN A 77 0.77 4.95 6.59
C ASN A 77 1.17 5.70 5.31
N TYR A 78 2.06 5.11 4.53
CA TYR A 78 2.47 5.68 3.25
C TYR A 78 1.31 5.77 2.26
N LEU A 79 0.58 4.68 2.05
CA LEU A 79 -0.53 4.62 1.09
C LEU A 79 -1.74 5.45 1.53
N ASN A 80 -2.02 5.49 2.81
CA ASN A 80 -3.14 6.25 3.36
C ASN A 80 -2.93 7.77 3.28
N ASN A 81 -1.69 8.22 3.21
CA ASN A 81 -1.33 9.62 3.02
C ASN A 81 -2.13 10.59 3.91
N GLY A 82 -2.09 10.37 5.22
CA GLY A 82 -2.79 11.18 6.22
C GLY A 82 -4.21 10.75 6.54
N TRP A 83 -4.79 9.81 5.78
CA TRP A 83 -6.09 9.24 6.14
C TRP A 83 -5.97 8.31 7.35
N ASN A 84 -6.94 8.39 8.25
CA ASN A 84 -7.03 7.53 9.43
C ASN A 84 -8.40 6.88 9.54
N LYS A 85 -8.41 5.61 9.95
CA LYS A 85 -9.63 4.91 10.33
C LYS A 85 -10.15 5.49 11.65
N THR A 86 -11.44 5.81 11.66
CA THR A 86 -12.18 6.24 12.85
C THR A 86 -13.35 5.28 13.12
N GLU A 87 -14.07 5.48 14.21
CA GLU A 87 -15.28 4.73 14.51
C GLU A 87 -16.47 5.12 13.61
N SER A 88 -16.36 6.20 12.84
CA SER A 88 -17.43 6.73 12.01
C SER A 88 -17.22 6.55 10.50
N ASN A 89 -16.06 6.05 10.06
CA ASN A 89 -15.77 5.80 8.66
C ASN A 89 -15.59 4.32 8.34
N SER A 90 -15.46 4.00 7.06
CA SER A 90 -15.13 2.66 6.58
C SER A 90 -13.63 2.53 6.37
N GLY A 91 -13.07 1.37 6.67
CA GLY A 91 -11.69 1.03 6.39
C GLY A 91 -11.56 -0.44 6.01
N TYR A 92 -10.47 -0.77 5.35
CA TYR A 92 -10.19 -2.10 4.83
C TYR A 92 -8.92 -2.66 5.46
N PHE A 93 -8.90 -3.96 5.69
CA PHE A 93 -7.74 -4.64 6.26
C PHE A 93 -7.58 -6.05 5.68
N LEU A 94 -6.43 -6.66 5.92
CA LEU A 94 -6.15 -8.03 5.51
C LEU A 94 -6.66 -9.00 6.58
N GLY A 95 -7.48 -9.94 6.16
CA GLY A 95 -7.99 -10.99 7.02
C GLY A 95 -7.76 -12.38 6.44
N ARG A 96 -7.61 -13.38 7.31
CA ARG A 96 -7.55 -14.78 6.95
C ARG A 96 -8.92 -15.42 7.12
N GLY A 97 -9.26 -16.32 6.24
CA GLY A 97 -10.51 -17.07 6.38
C GLY A 97 -10.86 -17.91 5.16
N SER A 98 -11.85 -18.75 5.31
CA SER A 98 -12.50 -19.40 4.18
C SER A 98 -13.28 -18.36 3.38
N SER A 99 -13.49 -18.62 2.09
CA SER A 99 -14.21 -17.73 1.18
C SER A 99 -15.58 -17.34 1.77
N LEU A 100 -15.65 -16.12 2.28
CA LEU A 100 -16.93 -15.52 2.66
C LEU A 100 -17.41 -14.69 1.48
N SER A 101 -18.65 -14.88 1.10
CA SER A 101 -19.27 -14.07 0.03
C SER A 101 -19.13 -12.57 0.34
N GLY A 102 -18.71 -11.80 -0.65
CA GLY A 102 -18.52 -10.35 -0.52
C GLY A 102 -17.13 -9.88 -0.12
N LYS A 103 -16.15 -10.80 0.04
CA LYS A 103 -14.75 -10.46 0.30
C LYS A 103 -13.91 -10.58 -0.97
N THR A 104 -13.01 -9.66 -1.16
CA THR A 104 -12.06 -9.67 -2.28
C THR A 104 -10.84 -10.50 -1.90
N GLU A 105 -10.55 -11.55 -2.66
CA GLU A 105 -9.34 -12.34 -2.50
C GLU A 105 -8.12 -11.53 -2.95
N THR A 106 -7.01 -11.67 -2.21
CA THR A 106 -5.73 -11.08 -2.57
C THR A 106 -4.87 -12.08 -3.35
N ASP A 107 -3.70 -11.66 -3.80
CA ASP A 107 -2.72 -12.54 -4.45
C ASP A 107 -2.14 -13.61 -3.49
N ILE A 108 -2.35 -13.45 -2.19
CA ILE A 108 -1.97 -14.43 -1.18
C ILE A 108 -3.16 -15.34 -0.91
N LYS A 109 -3.01 -16.63 -1.20
CA LYS A 109 -4.07 -17.61 -1.01
C LYS A 109 -4.58 -17.64 0.44
N GLY A 110 -5.90 -17.54 0.61
CA GLY A 110 -6.55 -17.54 1.91
C GLY A 110 -6.53 -16.22 2.65
N VAL A 111 -6.00 -15.17 2.02
CA VAL A 111 -5.99 -13.81 2.57
C VAL A 111 -6.93 -12.94 1.76
N TYR A 112 -7.85 -12.29 2.46
CA TYR A 112 -8.92 -11.48 1.87
C TYR A 112 -8.87 -10.05 2.36
N VAL A 113 -9.39 -9.14 1.53
CA VAL A 113 -9.67 -7.77 1.95
C VAL A 113 -11.01 -7.75 2.68
N VAL A 114 -11.00 -7.28 3.90
CA VAL A 114 -12.17 -7.20 4.77
C VAL A 114 -12.48 -5.74 5.09
N MET A 115 -13.75 -5.38 5.14
CA MET A 115 -14.19 -4.02 5.49
C MET A 115 -14.74 -3.98 6.92
N HIS A 116 -14.36 -2.96 7.68
CA HIS A 116 -15.05 -2.54 8.89
C HIS A 116 -15.69 -1.18 8.67
N GLN A 117 -16.98 -1.12 8.88
CA GLN A 117 -17.77 0.12 8.82
C GLN A 117 -18.23 0.50 10.23
N ASN A 118 -18.02 1.76 10.59
CA ASN A 118 -18.42 2.31 11.91
C ASN A 118 -17.82 1.58 13.13
N VAL A 119 -16.73 0.86 12.94
CA VAL A 119 -15.99 0.17 14.00
C VAL A 119 -14.50 0.31 13.73
N LYS A 120 -13.75 0.57 14.79
CA LYS A 120 -12.28 0.57 14.75
C LYS A 120 -11.75 -0.36 15.85
N TYR A 121 -11.04 -1.39 15.46
CA TYR A 121 -10.40 -2.30 16.42
C TYR A 121 -8.93 -1.93 16.62
N PRO A 122 -8.45 -1.93 17.88
CA PRO A 122 -7.02 -1.72 18.13
C PRO A 122 -6.18 -2.84 17.54
N GLY A 123 -4.98 -2.51 17.07
CA GLY A 123 -4.05 -3.47 16.48
C GLY A 123 -4.33 -3.86 15.04
N VAL A 124 -5.44 -3.43 14.47
CA VAL A 124 -5.75 -3.66 13.06
C VAL A 124 -5.14 -2.57 12.20
N VAL A 125 -4.44 -2.96 11.14
CA VAL A 125 -3.87 -2.03 10.15
C VAL A 125 -4.92 -1.76 9.09
N TYR A 126 -5.43 -0.54 9.06
CA TYR A 126 -6.48 -0.13 8.13
C TYR A 126 -5.95 0.64 6.94
N PHE A 127 -6.60 0.41 5.80
CA PHE A 127 -6.39 1.13 4.55
C PHE A 127 -7.66 1.86 4.14
N ARG A 128 -7.49 2.95 3.43
CA ARG A 128 -8.60 3.77 2.94
C ARG A 128 -9.45 3.06 1.89
N THR A 129 -8.81 2.30 0.99
CA THR A 129 -9.47 1.63 -0.14
C THR A 129 -9.00 0.20 -0.32
N VAL A 130 -9.80 -0.62 -1.02
CA VAL A 130 -9.42 -1.97 -1.44
C VAL A 130 -8.16 -1.93 -2.33
N ALA A 131 -8.07 -0.96 -3.23
CA ALA A 131 -6.91 -0.79 -4.10
C ALA A 131 -5.61 -0.57 -3.31
N ASP A 132 -5.67 0.18 -2.22
CA ASP A 132 -4.51 0.42 -1.35
C ASP A 132 -4.09 -0.87 -0.63
N VAL A 133 -5.03 -1.69 -0.18
CA VAL A 133 -4.73 -3.02 0.39
C VAL A 133 -4.01 -3.90 -0.63
N GLN A 134 -4.51 -3.95 -1.85
CA GLN A 134 -3.91 -4.74 -2.93
C GLN A 134 -2.51 -4.23 -3.30
N LYS A 135 -2.28 -2.93 -3.30
CA LYS A 135 -0.95 -2.33 -3.46
C LYS A 135 0.00 -2.76 -2.34
N ALA A 136 -0.47 -2.74 -1.09
CA ALA A 136 0.32 -3.18 0.05
C ALA A 136 0.73 -4.65 -0.08
N VAL A 137 -0.18 -5.52 -0.47
CA VAL A 137 0.10 -6.94 -0.73
C VAL A 137 1.18 -7.10 -1.81
N LYS A 138 1.08 -6.32 -2.87
CA LYS A 138 2.07 -6.33 -3.96
C LYS A 138 3.44 -5.84 -3.51
N ILE A 139 3.49 -4.78 -2.72
CA ILE A 139 4.73 -4.20 -2.18
C ILE A 139 5.42 -5.18 -1.21
N LEU A 140 4.67 -5.76 -0.30
CA LEU A 140 5.20 -6.61 0.78
C LEU A 140 5.43 -8.06 0.34
N GLY A 141 4.56 -8.59 -0.50
CA GLY A 141 4.68 -9.96 -1.02
C GLY A 141 4.82 -11.00 0.09
N LYS A 142 5.85 -11.82 -0.01
CA LYS A 142 6.14 -12.90 0.96
C LYS A 142 6.40 -12.43 2.39
N LYS A 143 6.73 -11.17 2.59
CA LYS A 143 6.93 -10.59 3.93
C LYS A 143 5.66 -10.56 4.76
N LEU A 144 4.50 -10.68 4.13
CA LEU A 144 3.21 -10.78 4.83
C LEU A 144 2.92 -12.18 5.37
N LEU A 145 3.56 -13.22 4.85
CA LEU A 145 3.25 -14.62 5.21
C LEU A 145 3.33 -14.89 6.72
N PRO A 146 4.31 -14.38 7.48
CA PRO A 146 4.36 -14.62 8.92
C PRO A 146 3.12 -14.16 9.70
N LEU A 147 2.37 -13.20 9.17
CA LEU A 147 1.13 -12.72 9.79
C LEU A 147 -0.03 -13.73 9.68
N PHE A 148 0.05 -14.65 8.73
CA PHE A 148 -1.02 -15.58 8.38
C PHE A 148 -0.65 -17.06 8.57
N GLU A 149 0.53 -17.30 9.10
CA GLU A 149 0.99 -18.66 9.47
C GLU A 149 0.48 -19.12 10.84
#